data_49426cafb8d5951ff540f36f3a2eda27
#
_entry.id   49426cafb8d5951ff540f36f3a2eda27
#
_cell.length_a   1.000
_cell.length_b   1.000
_cell.length_c   1.000
_cell.angle_alpha   90.00
_cell.angle_beta   90.00
_cell.angle_gamma   90.00
#
_symmetry.space_group_name_H-M   'P 1'
#
loop_
_entity.id
_entity.type
_entity.pdbx_description
1 polymer ?
#
loop_
_entity_poly.entity_id
_entity_poly.type
_entity_poly.pdbx_seq_one_letter_code
_entity_poly.pdbx_strand_id
1 'polypeptide(L)'
;MDETVAEFIKRTILKIPMTEMMTILKAWDFLPENQLQTVNFRQRKESLVQDLVLLCESKRASLRDAALLDIIYTQFHQHQKVWDVFQMSKEPGEDVDLFDMERFKSSFEKILRRALKNVTVSFRDAEENAVWIRIAWGTQYRKPNQYKPVYVVYYSQTPYAFTSFCHLKSNTPLLSQALTVASNHHKIVKMDLRSRYLDSLKAIVFKQYNQLETKFRSDFHGGILAERKEPLRCLIKFSSPHLLEALKSLAPAGIADAPLSPLLTCIPNKGMNYFKIRDK
;
A
#
# COMPACT_ATOMS: atom_id res chain seq x y z
N MET A 1 12.18 -10.71 -27.56
CA MET A 1 11.14 -10.33 -26.56
C MET A 1 9.79 -10.35 -27.26
N ASP A 2 8.69 -10.70 -26.55
CA ASP A 2 7.32 -10.60 -27.10
C ASP A 2 6.97 -9.12 -27.33
N GLU A 3 6.33 -8.78 -28.45
CA GLU A 3 5.92 -7.43 -28.80
C GLU A 3 5.03 -6.78 -27.73
N THR A 4 4.18 -7.57 -27.09
CA THR A 4 3.32 -7.10 -25.98
C THR A 4 4.13 -6.69 -24.76
N VAL A 5 5.24 -7.39 -24.48
CA VAL A 5 6.17 -7.06 -23.38
C VAL A 5 6.98 -5.80 -23.73
N ALA A 6 7.46 -5.70 -24.99
CA ALA A 6 8.16 -4.53 -25.46
C ALA A 6 7.32 -3.26 -25.32
N GLU A 7 6.10 -3.31 -25.79
CA GLU A 7 5.15 -2.20 -25.71
C GLU A 7 4.81 -1.86 -24.24
N PHE A 8 4.70 -2.86 -23.35
CA PHE A 8 4.45 -2.62 -21.94
C PHE A 8 5.65 -1.91 -21.27
N ILE A 9 6.87 -2.38 -21.51
CA ILE A 9 8.10 -1.74 -21.01
C ILE A 9 8.19 -0.31 -21.54
N LYS A 10 8.04 -0.11 -22.86
CA LYS A 10 8.05 1.19 -23.51
C LYS A 10 7.09 2.17 -22.86
N ARG A 11 5.82 1.78 -22.67
CA ARG A 11 4.81 2.63 -22.03
C ARG A 11 5.14 2.94 -20.57
N THR A 12 5.74 2.01 -19.87
CA THR A 12 6.14 2.23 -18.46
C THR A 12 7.30 3.22 -18.41
N ILE A 13 8.34 3.06 -19.23
CA ILE A 13 9.47 3.98 -19.27
C ILE A 13 9.03 5.39 -19.72
N LEU A 14 8.09 5.50 -20.67
CA LEU A 14 7.53 6.79 -21.09
C LEU A 14 6.84 7.57 -19.97
N LYS A 15 6.32 6.91 -18.93
CA LYS A 15 5.73 7.58 -17.76
C LYS A 15 6.80 8.17 -16.82
N ILE A 16 8.01 7.61 -16.81
CA ILE A 16 9.08 8.00 -15.89
C ILE A 16 9.60 9.40 -16.28
N PRO A 17 9.65 10.37 -15.34
CA PRO A 17 10.31 11.66 -15.58
C PRO A 17 11.79 11.47 -15.91
N MET A 18 12.34 12.31 -16.80
CA MET A 18 13.76 12.22 -17.16
C MET A 18 14.69 12.36 -15.96
N THR A 19 14.32 13.18 -14.99
CA THR A 19 15.08 13.41 -13.75
C THR A 19 15.16 12.17 -12.85
N GLU A 20 14.20 11.27 -12.95
CA GLU A 20 14.09 10.05 -12.11
C GLU A 20 14.45 8.78 -12.89
N MET A 21 14.68 8.90 -14.19
CA MET A 21 14.89 7.77 -15.09
C MET A 21 16.02 6.85 -14.61
N MET A 22 17.18 7.41 -14.31
CA MET A 22 18.34 6.64 -13.85
C MET A 22 18.07 5.95 -12.50
N THR A 23 17.44 6.66 -11.58
CA THR A 23 17.12 6.13 -10.23
C THR A 23 16.17 4.95 -10.31
N ILE A 24 15.11 5.06 -11.11
CA ILE A 24 14.11 4.00 -11.27
C ILE A 24 14.69 2.80 -12.02
N LEU A 25 15.48 3.02 -13.06
CA LEU A 25 16.15 1.93 -13.79
C LEU A 25 17.19 1.19 -12.94
N LYS A 26 17.93 1.90 -12.09
CA LYS A 26 18.83 1.27 -11.10
C LYS A 26 18.05 0.46 -10.06
N ALA A 27 16.93 0.98 -9.55
CA ALA A 27 16.07 0.26 -8.62
C ALA A 27 15.41 -0.98 -9.26
N TRP A 28 15.24 -0.99 -10.57
CA TRP A 28 14.73 -2.15 -11.32
C TRP A 28 15.76 -3.29 -11.40
N ASP A 29 17.05 -2.95 -11.46
CA ASP A 29 18.18 -3.89 -11.45
C ASP A 29 18.13 -4.98 -12.55
N PHE A 30 17.33 -4.76 -13.58
CA PHE A 30 17.25 -5.64 -14.75
C PHE A 30 18.36 -5.34 -15.75
N LEU A 31 18.68 -4.06 -15.92
CA LEU A 31 19.78 -3.59 -16.75
C LEU A 31 20.97 -3.27 -15.85
N PRO A 32 22.11 -3.98 -16.02
CA PRO A 32 23.29 -3.75 -15.21
C PRO A 32 23.86 -2.35 -15.47
N GLU A 33 24.54 -1.81 -14.48
CA GLU A 33 25.03 -0.43 -14.49
C GLU A 33 25.96 -0.12 -15.66
N ASN A 34 26.81 -1.06 -16.06
CA ASN A 34 27.69 -0.94 -17.21
C ASN A 34 26.91 -0.71 -18.53
N GLN A 35 25.74 -1.33 -18.70
CA GLN A 35 24.89 -1.12 -19.86
C GLN A 35 24.13 0.21 -19.78
N LEU A 36 23.67 0.60 -18.60
CA LEU A 36 23.04 1.91 -18.41
C LEU A 36 24.03 3.04 -18.71
N GLN A 37 25.33 2.88 -18.43
CA GLN A 37 26.37 3.86 -18.74
C GLN A 37 26.60 4.04 -20.26
N THR A 38 26.28 3.06 -21.09
CA THR A 38 26.40 3.18 -22.57
C THR A 38 25.27 4.00 -23.20
N VAL A 39 24.18 4.21 -22.45
CA VAL A 39 23.00 4.93 -22.95
C VAL A 39 23.16 6.43 -22.74
N ASN A 40 22.85 7.21 -23.76
CA ASN A 40 22.89 8.67 -23.66
C ASN A 40 21.58 9.21 -23.00
N PHE A 41 21.61 9.49 -21.72
CA PHE A 41 20.46 10.05 -20.98
C PHE A 41 20.18 11.53 -21.27
N ARG A 42 21.02 12.20 -22.07
CA ARG A 42 20.81 13.62 -22.48
C ARG A 42 20.06 13.77 -23.79
N GLN A 43 19.79 12.66 -24.48
CA GLN A 43 19.01 12.67 -25.71
C GLN A 43 17.52 12.89 -25.49
N ARG A 44 16.75 13.02 -26.58
CA ARG A 44 15.27 13.11 -26.49
C ARG A 44 14.70 11.87 -25.91
N LYS A 45 13.63 12.02 -25.11
CA LYS A 45 13.01 10.93 -24.36
C LYS A 45 12.59 9.75 -25.23
N GLU A 46 12.05 10.04 -26.40
CA GLU A 46 11.60 9.01 -27.35
C GLU A 46 12.76 8.14 -27.84
N SER A 47 13.90 8.75 -28.17
CA SER A 47 15.13 8.04 -28.60
C SER A 47 15.69 7.22 -27.42
N LEU A 48 15.75 7.82 -26.22
CA LEU A 48 16.19 7.12 -25.01
C LEU A 48 15.35 5.87 -24.74
N VAL A 49 14.02 6.00 -24.84
CA VAL A 49 13.10 4.87 -24.64
C VAL A 49 13.33 3.77 -25.66
N GLN A 50 13.59 4.11 -26.94
CA GLN A 50 13.93 3.12 -27.97
C GLN A 50 15.21 2.37 -27.64
N ASP A 51 16.28 3.07 -27.26
CA ASP A 51 17.54 2.44 -26.86
C ASP A 51 17.37 1.51 -25.67
N LEU A 52 16.62 1.94 -24.66
CA LEU A 52 16.33 1.11 -23.47
C LEU A 52 15.49 -0.13 -23.83
N VAL A 53 14.52 -0.01 -24.71
CA VAL A 53 13.71 -1.15 -25.18
C VAL A 53 14.59 -2.13 -25.95
N LEU A 54 15.49 -1.68 -26.84
CA LEU A 54 16.44 -2.53 -27.56
C LEU A 54 17.37 -3.29 -26.57
N LEU A 55 17.83 -2.63 -25.50
CA LEU A 55 18.59 -3.31 -24.45
C LEU A 55 17.76 -4.38 -23.75
N CYS A 56 16.48 -4.09 -23.45
CA CYS A 56 15.57 -5.07 -22.87
C CYS A 56 15.31 -6.26 -23.81
N GLU A 57 15.23 -6.00 -25.11
CA GLU A 57 15.10 -7.05 -26.14
C GLU A 57 16.35 -7.95 -26.21
N SER A 58 17.53 -7.36 -26.21
CA SER A 58 18.79 -8.11 -26.22
C SER A 58 18.91 -9.05 -25.01
N LYS A 59 18.35 -8.63 -23.87
CA LYS A 59 18.28 -9.43 -22.63
C LYS A 59 17.06 -10.32 -22.53
N ARG A 60 16.19 -10.35 -23.53
CA ARG A 60 14.96 -11.15 -23.54
C ARG A 60 14.06 -10.89 -22.32
N ALA A 61 13.83 -9.61 -22.01
CA ALA A 61 12.94 -9.23 -20.90
C ALA A 61 11.60 -9.96 -20.99
N SER A 62 11.14 -10.45 -19.84
CA SER A 62 9.89 -11.16 -19.69
C SER A 62 8.76 -10.24 -19.21
N LEU A 63 7.53 -10.74 -19.21
CA LEU A 63 6.39 -10.04 -18.62
C LEU A 63 6.60 -9.77 -17.11
N ARG A 64 7.34 -10.65 -16.42
CA ARG A 64 7.68 -10.50 -15.01
C ARG A 64 8.57 -9.28 -14.79
N ASP A 65 9.59 -9.10 -15.66
CA ASP A 65 10.50 -7.97 -15.58
C ASP A 65 9.77 -6.65 -15.86
N ALA A 66 8.90 -6.62 -16.87
CA ALA A 66 8.05 -5.47 -17.16
C ALA A 66 7.10 -5.13 -15.99
N ALA A 67 6.51 -6.13 -15.36
CA ALA A 67 5.65 -5.95 -14.20
C ALA A 67 6.42 -5.43 -12.98
N LEU A 68 7.67 -5.88 -12.78
CA LEU A 68 8.55 -5.39 -11.73
C LEU A 68 8.88 -3.90 -11.92
N LEU A 69 9.19 -3.48 -13.15
CA LEU A 69 9.40 -2.07 -13.46
C LEU A 69 8.17 -1.21 -13.15
N ASP A 70 6.98 -1.72 -13.47
CA ASP A 70 5.71 -1.01 -13.19
C ASP A 70 5.40 -0.93 -11.68
N ILE A 71 5.79 -1.95 -10.88
CA ILE A 71 5.73 -1.89 -9.41
C ILE A 71 6.66 -0.80 -8.91
N ILE A 72 7.91 -0.78 -9.35
CA ILE A 72 8.91 0.20 -8.93
C ILE A 72 8.46 1.61 -9.27
N TYR A 73 8.02 1.84 -10.51
CA TYR A 73 7.43 3.11 -10.92
C TYR A 73 6.30 3.55 -9.96
N THR A 74 5.41 2.62 -9.61
CA THR A 74 4.28 2.92 -8.72
C THR A 74 4.73 3.20 -7.28
N GLN A 75 5.82 2.57 -6.81
CA GLN A 75 6.42 2.88 -5.50
C GLN A 75 6.96 4.32 -5.44
N PHE A 76 7.66 4.77 -6.48
CA PHE A 76 8.13 6.15 -6.56
C PHE A 76 6.99 7.16 -6.71
N HIS A 77 5.89 6.75 -7.34
CA HIS A 77 4.74 7.61 -7.66
C HIS A 77 3.46 7.14 -6.96
N GLN A 78 3.57 6.65 -5.73
CA GLN A 78 2.44 6.10 -4.97
C GLN A 78 1.27 7.11 -4.80
N HIS A 79 1.56 8.42 -4.77
CA HIS A 79 0.58 9.50 -4.69
C HIS A 79 -0.31 9.63 -5.95
N GLN A 80 0.06 9.00 -7.07
CA GLN A 80 -0.79 8.94 -8.26
C GLN A 80 -1.95 7.93 -8.11
N LYS A 81 -1.91 7.09 -7.07
CA LYS A 81 -2.98 6.15 -6.74
C LYS A 81 -3.80 6.65 -5.56
N VAL A 82 -5.02 6.18 -5.46
CA VAL A 82 -5.85 6.32 -4.27
C VAL A 82 -5.82 4.98 -3.55
N TRP A 83 -5.48 5.00 -2.28
CA TRP A 83 -5.31 3.82 -1.46
C TRP A 83 -6.47 3.68 -0.48
N ASP A 84 -7.03 2.49 -0.41
CA ASP A 84 -7.99 2.04 0.60
C ASP A 84 -7.25 1.17 1.62
N VAL A 85 -7.64 1.23 2.88
CA VAL A 85 -7.06 0.44 3.96
C VAL A 85 -7.97 -0.72 4.30
N PHE A 86 -7.38 -1.90 4.46
CA PHE A 86 -8.04 -3.09 4.95
C PHE A 86 -7.37 -3.55 6.24
N GLN A 87 -8.18 -3.87 7.23
CA GLN A 87 -7.76 -4.47 8.48
C GLN A 87 -8.18 -5.93 8.52
N MET A 88 -7.23 -6.79 8.85
CA MET A 88 -7.46 -8.22 9.03
C MET A 88 -7.44 -8.55 10.53
N SER A 89 -8.15 -9.59 10.94
CA SER A 89 -8.16 -10.06 12.32
C SER A 89 -8.13 -11.59 12.38
N LYS A 90 -7.48 -12.10 13.45
CA LYS A 90 -7.51 -13.51 13.85
C LYS A 90 -8.62 -13.74 14.87
N GLU A 91 -8.97 -14.99 15.09
CA GLU A 91 -9.84 -15.34 16.20
C GLU A 91 -9.08 -15.25 17.53
N PRO A 92 -9.78 -14.93 18.66
CA PRO A 92 -9.14 -14.87 19.97
C PRO A 92 -8.59 -16.25 20.38
N GLY A 93 -7.32 -16.32 20.75
CA GLY A 93 -6.68 -17.54 21.25
C GLY A 93 -5.83 -18.29 20.22
N GLU A 94 -5.71 -17.80 19.00
CA GLU A 94 -4.77 -18.37 18.04
C GLU A 94 -3.35 -17.84 18.25
N ASP A 95 -2.40 -18.77 18.25
CA ASP A 95 -0.98 -18.44 18.34
C ASP A 95 -0.51 -17.59 17.15
N VAL A 96 0.44 -16.72 17.41
CA VAL A 96 1.12 -15.95 16.36
C VAL A 96 2.10 -16.87 15.66
N ASP A 97 1.63 -17.53 14.60
CA ASP A 97 2.53 -18.28 13.71
C ASP A 97 3.60 -17.35 13.14
N LEU A 98 4.82 -17.88 13.03
CA LEU A 98 5.89 -17.23 12.31
C LEU A 98 5.43 -16.97 10.87
N PHE A 99 5.36 -15.72 10.48
CA PHE A 99 4.92 -15.33 9.14
C PHE A 99 5.99 -15.71 8.10
N ASP A 100 5.58 -16.54 7.14
CA ASP A 100 6.40 -16.95 6.00
C ASP A 100 5.95 -16.19 4.74
N MET A 101 6.80 -15.28 4.26
CA MET A 101 6.52 -14.44 3.10
C MET A 101 6.37 -15.26 1.81
N GLU A 102 7.17 -16.29 1.62
CA GLU A 102 7.10 -17.13 0.41
C GLU A 102 5.83 -17.99 0.40
N ARG A 103 5.45 -18.51 1.56
CA ARG A 103 4.16 -19.19 1.74
C ARG A 103 2.99 -18.26 1.45
N PHE A 104 3.06 -17.03 1.94
CA PHE A 104 2.05 -16.01 1.66
C PHE A 104 1.91 -15.75 0.16
N LYS A 105 3.01 -15.45 -0.55
CA LYS A 105 3.02 -15.19 -2.00
C LYS A 105 2.44 -16.36 -2.79
N SER A 106 2.89 -17.57 -2.48
CA SER A 106 2.43 -18.80 -3.15
C SER A 106 0.94 -19.04 -2.92
N SER A 107 0.48 -18.92 -1.67
CA SER A 107 -0.94 -19.09 -1.32
C SER A 107 -1.82 -18.04 -1.99
N PHE A 108 -1.42 -16.77 -1.94
CA PHE A 108 -2.12 -15.65 -2.55
C PHE A 108 -2.32 -15.85 -4.07
N GLU A 109 -1.23 -16.17 -4.77
CA GLU A 109 -1.28 -16.42 -6.22
C GLU A 109 -2.14 -17.63 -6.55
N LYS A 110 -2.03 -18.72 -5.80
CA LYS A 110 -2.80 -19.96 -5.98
C LYS A 110 -4.31 -19.73 -5.85
N ILE A 111 -4.73 -18.92 -4.88
CA ILE A 111 -6.15 -18.60 -4.67
C ILE A 111 -6.69 -17.81 -5.86
N LEU A 112 -5.97 -16.78 -6.30
CA LEU A 112 -6.39 -15.97 -7.44
C LEU A 112 -6.45 -16.78 -8.73
N ARG A 113 -5.45 -17.62 -9.01
CA ARG A 113 -5.39 -18.46 -10.21
C ARG A 113 -6.44 -19.58 -10.22
N ARG A 114 -6.88 -20.06 -9.06
CA ARG A 114 -7.99 -21.03 -8.96
C ARG A 114 -9.33 -20.40 -9.34
N ALA A 115 -9.54 -19.15 -8.92
CA ALA A 115 -10.79 -18.45 -9.18
C ALA A 115 -10.86 -17.85 -10.59
N LEU A 116 -9.72 -17.42 -11.15
CA LEU A 116 -9.62 -16.77 -12.44
C LEU A 116 -8.48 -17.37 -13.27
N LYS A 117 -8.83 -17.99 -14.40
CA LYS A 117 -7.85 -18.59 -15.32
C LYS A 117 -6.84 -17.55 -15.84
N ASN A 118 -7.29 -16.34 -16.11
CA ASN A 118 -6.50 -15.26 -16.69
C ASN A 118 -6.26 -14.15 -15.66
N VAL A 119 -5.29 -14.34 -14.78
CA VAL A 119 -4.79 -13.34 -13.84
C VAL A 119 -3.26 -13.38 -13.83
N THR A 120 -2.64 -12.22 -13.79
CA THR A 120 -1.18 -12.11 -13.61
C THR A 120 -0.91 -11.44 -12.28
N VAL A 121 -0.13 -12.10 -11.44
CA VAL A 121 0.30 -11.60 -10.14
C VAL A 121 1.81 -11.46 -10.16
N SER A 122 2.31 -10.34 -9.69
CA SER A 122 3.74 -10.07 -9.56
C SER A 122 4.01 -9.49 -8.19
N PHE A 123 5.11 -9.90 -7.57
CA PHE A 123 5.50 -9.50 -6.22
C PHE A 123 6.85 -8.77 -6.24
N ARG A 124 7.00 -7.83 -5.33
CA ARG A 124 8.28 -7.22 -4.99
C ARG A 124 8.36 -7.03 -3.49
N ASP A 125 9.41 -7.57 -2.88
CA ASP A 125 9.71 -7.31 -1.48
C ASP A 125 10.24 -5.88 -1.32
N ALA A 126 9.86 -5.24 -0.23
CA ALA A 126 10.26 -3.89 0.11
C ALA A 126 10.71 -3.83 1.57
N GLU A 127 11.24 -2.70 1.96
CA GLU A 127 11.61 -2.42 3.35
C GLU A 127 10.43 -2.59 4.31
N GLU A 128 10.71 -2.65 5.60
CA GLU A 128 9.71 -2.79 6.67
C GLU A 128 8.87 -4.10 6.57
N ASN A 129 9.45 -5.18 6.03
CA ASN A 129 8.76 -6.44 5.79
C ASN A 129 7.46 -6.29 4.99
N ALA A 130 7.47 -5.36 4.04
CA ALA A 130 6.37 -5.12 3.14
C ALA A 130 6.52 -5.92 1.84
N VAL A 131 5.41 -6.36 1.28
CA VAL A 131 5.34 -6.90 -0.08
C VAL A 131 4.41 -6.06 -0.93
N TRP A 132 4.92 -5.62 -2.07
CA TRP A 132 4.14 -4.99 -3.12
C TRP A 132 3.65 -6.04 -4.09
N ILE A 133 2.36 -6.05 -4.31
CA ILE A 133 1.67 -7.02 -5.17
C ILE A 133 1.02 -6.26 -6.31
N ARG A 134 1.30 -6.66 -7.53
CA ARG A 134 0.65 -6.13 -8.73
C ARG A 134 -0.23 -7.21 -9.33
N ILE A 135 -1.50 -6.89 -9.55
CA ILE A 135 -2.49 -7.82 -10.06
C ILE A 135 -3.08 -7.24 -11.34
N ALA A 136 -2.85 -7.91 -12.46
CA ALA A 136 -3.52 -7.60 -13.72
C ALA A 136 -4.66 -8.61 -13.92
N TRP A 137 -5.88 -8.09 -13.92
CA TRP A 137 -7.09 -8.88 -14.02
C TRP A 137 -7.45 -9.16 -15.48
N GLY A 138 -7.76 -10.40 -15.75
CA GLY A 138 -8.44 -10.85 -16.94
C GLY A 138 -9.82 -11.40 -16.62
N THR A 139 -10.38 -12.11 -17.55
CA THR A 139 -11.63 -12.88 -17.37
C THR A 139 -11.41 -14.32 -17.80
N GLN A 140 -12.41 -15.16 -17.69
CA GLN A 140 -12.31 -16.54 -18.19
C GLN A 140 -11.93 -16.60 -19.69
N TYR A 141 -12.32 -15.58 -20.47
CA TYR A 141 -12.14 -15.53 -21.92
C TYR A 141 -11.14 -14.48 -22.41
N ARG A 142 -10.76 -13.51 -21.55
CA ARG A 142 -9.88 -12.40 -21.94
C ARG A 142 -8.57 -12.43 -21.16
N LYS A 143 -7.46 -12.22 -21.88
CA LYS A 143 -6.12 -12.07 -21.27
C LYS A 143 -6.10 -10.95 -20.23
N PRO A 144 -5.19 -11.00 -19.24
CA PRO A 144 -5.04 -9.96 -18.23
C PRO A 144 -4.73 -8.60 -18.86
N ASN A 145 -5.43 -7.56 -18.39
CA ASN A 145 -5.14 -6.20 -18.83
C ASN A 145 -3.95 -5.64 -18.04
N GLN A 146 -2.79 -5.63 -18.67
CA GLN A 146 -1.54 -5.14 -18.07
C GLN A 146 -1.53 -3.62 -17.86
N TYR A 147 -2.45 -2.87 -18.47
CA TYR A 147 -2.49 -1.40 -18.37
C TYR A 147 -3.42 -0.87 -17.27
N LYS A 148 -4.21 -1.76 -16.66
CA LYS A 148 -5.14 -1.42 -15.55
C LYS A 148 -4.95 -2.35 -14.36
N PRO A 149 -3.71 -2.47 -13.82
CA PRO A 149 -3.46 -3.32 -12.67
C PRO A 149 -4.01 -2.71 -11.39
N VAL A 150 -4.22 -3.57 -10.40
CA VAL A 150 -4.44 -3.21 -9.01
C VAL A 150 -3.16 -3.49 -8.25
N TYR A 151 -2.82 -2.59 -7.33
CA TYR A 151 -1.67 -2.77 -6.44
C TYR A 151 -2.16 -3.01 -5.03
N VAL A 152 -1.45 -3.88 -4.33
CA VAL A 152 -1.65 -4.15 -2.91
C VAL A 152 -0.30 -4.01 -2.22
N VAL A 153 -0.29 -3.37 -1.07
CA VAL A 153 0.88 -3.32 -0.18
C VAL A 153 0.48 -3.98 1.12
N TYR A 154 1.13 -5.09 1.44
CA TYR A 154 0.89 -5.84 2.66
C TYR A 154 2.12 -5.80 3.56
N TYR A 155 1.93 -5.47 4.82
CA TYR A 155 2.97 -5.44 5.85
C TYR A 155 2.84 -6.66 6.75
N SER A 156 3.76 -7.59 6.65
CA SER A 156 3.69 -8.92 7.28
C SER A 156 3.60 -8.91 8.81
N GLN A 157 4.11 -7.87 9.43
CA GLN A 157 4.09 -7.72 10.90
C GLN A 157 2.87 -6.93 11.41
N THR A 158 1.94 -6.63 10.54
CA THR A 158 0.74 -5.87 10.88
C THR A 158 -0.50 -6.51 10.28
N PRO A 159 -1.67 -6.31 10.88
CA PRO A 159 -2.92 -6.80 10.29
C PRO A 159 -3.46 -5.89 9.20
N TYR A 160 -2.62 -5.11 8.52
CA TYR A 160 -3.07 -4.12 7.55
C TYR A 160 -2.58 -4.40 6.15
N ALA A 161 -3.48 -4.20 5.18
CA ALA A 161 -3.18 -4.17 3.76
C ALA A 161 -3.73 -2.90 3.12
N PHE A 162 -2.98 -2.32 2.20
CA PHE A 162 -3.36 -1.14 1.46
C PHE A 162 -3.60 -1.54 0.01
N THR A 163 -4.75 -1.18 -0.55
CA THR A 163 -5.09 -1.52 -1.92
C THR A 163 -5.32 -0.27 -2.75
N SER A 164 -4.75 -0.21 -3.94
CA SER A 164 -5.12 0.82 -4.89
C SER A 164 -6.57 0.61 -5.34
N PHE A 165 -7.25 1.73 -5.65
CA PHE A 165 -8.63 1.66 -6.09
C PHE A 165 -8.80 0.69 -7.27
N CYS A 166 -9.68 -0.29 -7.12
CA CYS A 166 -10.01 -1.26 -8.15
C CYS A 166 -11.27 -0.81 -8.90
N HIS A 167 -11.14 -0.57 -10.20
CA HIS A 167 -12.29 -0.25 -11.06
C HIS A 167 -13.28 -1.42 -11.18
N LEU A 168 -12.79 -2.66 -10.99
CA LEU A 168 -13.60 -3.88 -11.05
C LEU A 168 -14.06 -4.26 -9.64
N LYS A 169 -15.17 -3.67 -9.20
CA LYS A 169 -15.77 -3.97 -7.89
C LYS A 169 -16.04 -5.48 -7.69
N SER A 170 -16.32 -6.21 -8.77
CA SER A 170 -16.53 -7.65 -8.77
C SER A 170 -15.34 -8.47 -8.26
N ASN A 171 -14.11 -7.96 -8.39
CA ASN A 171 -12.90 -8.68 -7.97
C ASN A 171 -12.50 -8.38 -6.52
N THR A 172 -13.13 -7.40 -5.88
CA THR A 172 -12.82 -7.03 -4.49
C THR A 172 -13.05 -8.18 -3.50
N PRO A 173 -14.15 -8.94 -3.56
CA PRO A 173 -14.35 -10.09 -2.66
C PRO A 173 -13.27 -11.16 -2.81
N LEU A 174 -12.86 -11.46 -4.05
CA LEU A 174 -11.81 -12.42 -4.34
C LEU A 174 -10.45 -11.96 -3.81
N LEU A 175 -10.13 -10.67 -3.99
CA LEU A 175 -8.92 -10.06 -3.43
C LEU A 175 -8.91 -10.13 -1.91
N SER A 176 -10.03 -9.79 -1.28
CA SER A 176 -10.20 -9.88 0.18
C SER A 176 -9.99 -11.31 0.67
N GLN A 177 -10.60 -12.29 0.02
CA GLN A 177 -10.41 -13.71 0.35
C GLN A 177 -8.96 -14.14 0.20
N ALA A 178 -8.30 -13.76 -0.90
CA ALA A 178 -6.90 -14.11 -1.14
C ALA A 178 -5.98 -13.51 -0.07
N LEU A 179 -6.20 -12.26 0.34
CA LEU A 179 -5.46 -11.62 1.41
C LEU A 179 -5.68 -12.33 2.75
N THR A 180 -6.94 -12.57 3.13
CA THR A 180 -7.30 -13.19 4.41
C THR A 180 -6.68 -14.58 4.55
N VAL A 181 -6.86 -15.44 3.55
CA VAL A 181 -6.36 -16.82 3.60
C VAL A 181 -4.83 -16.88 3.52
N ALA A 182 -4.21 -16.07 2.63
CA ALA A 182 -2.76 -16.08 2.46
C ALA A 182 -2.02 -15.56 3.70
N SER A 183 -2.61 -14.57 4.41
CA SER A 183 -2.02 -13.99 5.62
C SER A 183 -2.39 -14.74 6.91
N ASN A 184 -3.07 -15.87 6.80
CA ASN A 184 -3.55 -16.66 7.94
C ASN A 184 -4.42 -15.86 8.92
N HIS A 185 -5.38 -15.08 8.38
CA HIS A 185 -6.39 -14.35 9.13
C HIS A 185 -7.78 -14.93 8.83
N HIS A 186 -8.77 -14.61 9.67
CA HIS A 186 -10.15 -15.12 9.52
C HIS A 186 -11.10 -14.07 8.97
N LYS A 187 -10.86 -12.81 9.26
CA LYS A 187 -11.75 -11.72 8.88
C LYS A 187 -10.95 -10.57 8.26
N ILE A 188 -11.53 -9.93 7.27
CA ILE A 188 -11.02 -8.71 6.66
C ILE A 188 -12.14 -7.67 6.59
N VAL A 189 -11.82 -6.45 6.99
CA VAL A 189 -12.75 -5.32 6.98
C VAL A 189 -12.10 -4.16 6.27
N LYS A 190 -12.83 -3.53 5.35
CA LYS A 190 -12.39 -2.27 4.77
C LYS A 190 -12.61 -1.16 5.78
N MET A 191 -11.55 -0.41 6.07
CA MET A 191 -11.62 0.77 6.93
C MET A 191 -12.15 1.97 6.15
N ASP A 192 -12.76 2.92 6.86
CA ASP A 192 -13.18 4.19 6.29
C ASP A 192 -11.99 5.19 6.23
N LEU A 193 -10.88 4.70 5.68
CA LEU A 193 -9.64 5.43 5.47
C LEU A 193 -9.23 5.34 4.01
N ARG A 194 -9.13 6.50 3.37
CA ARG A 194 -8.74 6.61 1.96
C ARG A 194 -7.88 7.84 1.73
N SER A 195 -6.75 7.66 1.07
CA SER A 195 -5.86 8.78 0.72
C SER A 195 -5.00 8.44 -0.49
N ARG A 196 -4.41 9.47 -1.11
CA ARG A 196 -3.31 9.33 -2.08
C ARG A 196 -1.95 9.19 -1.39
N TYR A 197 -1.87 9.53 -0.11
CA TYR A 197 -0.62 9.51 0.66
C TYR A 197 -0.55 8.23 1.49
N LEU A 198 0.10 7.20 0.92
CA LEU A 198 0.22 5.89 1.54
C LEU A 198 0.95 5.97 2.89
N ASP A 199 2.01 6.78 2.99
CA ASP A 199 2.78 6.93 4.23
C ASP A 199 1.97 7.57 5.35
N SER A 200 1.07 8.50 5.01
CA SER A 200 0.14 9.06 6.00
C SER A 200 -0.85 8.03 6.51
N LEU A 201 -1.38 7.17 5.62
CA LEU A 201 -2.26 6.07 6.02
C LEU A 201 -1.52 5.08 6.92
N LYS A 202 -0.28 4.71 6.57
CA LYS A 202 0.60 3.86 7.40
C LYS A 202 0.77 4.46 8.79
N ALA A 203 1.16 5.73 8.86
CA ALA A 203 1.40 6.41 10.13
C ALA A 203 0.17 6.37 11.05
N ILE A 204 -1.03 6.53 10.49
CA ILE A 204 -2.28 6.46 11.26
C ILE A 204 -2.50 5.06 11.82
N VAL A 205 -2.50 4.03 10.96
CA VAL A 205 -2.89 2.67 11.40
C VAL A 205 -1.80 1.99 12.22
N PHE A 206 -0.51 2.24 11.95
CA PHE A 206 0.58 1.65 12.71
C PHE A 206 0.73 2.28 14.09
N LYS A 207 0.46 3.58 14.22
CA LYS A 207 0.41 4.23 15.53
C LYS A 207 -0.69 3.62 16.40
N GLN A 208 -1.87 3.38 15.85
CA GLN A 208 -2.96 2.71 16.54
C GLN A 208 -2.58 1.27 16.95
N TYR A 209 -1.95 0.53 16.05
CA TYR A 209 -1.51 -0.84 16.29
C TYR A 209 -0.47 -0.93 17.41
N ASN A 210 0.57 -0.10 17.38
CA ASN A 210 1.61 -0.05 18.40
C ASN A 210 1.07 0.36 19.78
N GLN A 211 0.07 1.23 19.83
CA GLN A 211 -0.60 1.59 21.08
C GLN A 211 -1.40 0.44 21.68
N LEU A 212 -2.01 -0.41 20.85
CA LEU A 212 -2.70 -1.61 21.28
C LEU A 212 -1.70 -2.66 21.80
N GLU A 213 -0.60 -2.93 21.09
CA GLU A 213 0.42 -3.88 21.54
C GLU A 213 1.09 -3.46 22.86
N THR A 214 1.37 -2.19 23.06
CA THR A 214 1.94 -1.70 24.32
C THR A 214 0.96 -1.89 25.49
N LYS A 215 -0.33 -1.73 25.28
CA LYS A 215 -1.35 -2.05 26.30
C LYS A 215 -1.40 -3.53 26.62
N PHE A 216 -1.40 -4.40 25.62
CA PHE A 216 -1.39 -5.85 25.85
C PHE A 216 -0.12 -6.35 26.56
N ARG A 217 1.07 -5.76 26.28
CA ARG A 217 2.31 -6.10 26.98
C ARG A 217 2.36 -5.60 28.42
N SER A 218 1.79 -4.45 28.73
CA SER A 218 1.71 -3.96 30.10
C SER A 218 0.78 -4.78 31.00
N ASP A 219 -0.27 -5.37 30.41
CA ASP A 219 -1.22 -6.21 31.14
C ASP A 219 -0.66 -7.61 31.45
N PHE A 220 0.35 -8.09 30.73
CA PHE A 220 0.99 -9.40 30.96
C PHE A 220 2.09 -9.39 32.04
N HIS A 221 2.55 -8.23 32.51
CA HIS A 221 3.62 -8.11 33.52
C HIS A 221 3.15 -7.72 34.92
N GLY A 222 1.86 -7.53 35.10
CA GLY A 222 1.25 -7.24 36.41
C GLY A 222 0.41 -8.42 36.91
N GLY A 223 0.99 -9.21 37.81
CA GLY A 223 0.29 -10.36 38.40
C GLY A 223 -0.99 -10.02 39.15
N ILE A 224 -1.93 -10.94 39.09
CA ILE A 224 -3.01 -11.22 40.01
C ILE A 224 -3.93 -10.04 40.35
N LEU A 225 -5.21 -10.13 39.88
CA LEU A 225 -6.33 -9.26 40.22
C LEU A 225 -6.34 -7.86 39.57
N ALA A 226 -6.55 -7.83 38.27
CA ALA A 226 -7.17 -6.65 37.68
C ALA A 226 -8.54 -7.05 37.10
N GLU A 227 -9.61 -6.58 37.73
CA GLU A 227 -10.95 -6.55 37.14
C GLU A 227 -10.84 -6.00 35.70
N ARG A 228 -11.51 -6.69 34.77
CA ARG A 228 -11.64 -6.20 33.38
C ARG A 228 -12.31 -4.84 33.40
N LYS A 229 -11.53 -3.79 33.46
CA LYS A 229 -11.99 -2.44 33.10
C LYS A 229 -12.10 -2.39 31.59
N GLU A 230 -13.31 -2.34 31.09
CA GLU A 230 -13.56 -2.01 29.70
C GLU A 230 -12.76 -0.72 29.35
N PRO A 231 -12.11 -0.64 28.19
CA PRO A 231 -11.41 0.57 27.81
C PRO A 231 -12.41 1.72 27.79
N LEU A 232 -12.09 2.77 28.52
CA LEU A 232 -12.92 3.97 28.61
C LEU A 232 -13.03 4.56 27.21
N ARG A 233 -14.18 4.39 26.57
CA ARG A 233 -14.47 5.06 25.29
C ARG A 233 -14.88 6.48 25.60
N CYS A 234 -13.93 7.39 25.54
CA CYS A 234 -14.22 8.81 25.64
C CYS A 234 -14.56 9.37 24.26
N LEU A 235 -15.83 9.71 24.05
CA LEU A 235 -16.25 10.46 22.86
C LEU A 235 -16.29 11.94 23.22
N ILE A 236 -15.29 12.70 22.78
CA ILE A 236 -15.25 14.14 22.99
C ILE A 236 -15.83 14.81 21.75
N LYS A 237 -16.95 15.50 21.93
CA LYS A 237 -17.60 16.30 20.86
C LYS A 237 -17.36 17.78 21.13
N PHE A 238 -16.56 18.38 20.27
CA PHE A 238 -16.37 19.83 20.27
C PHE A 238 -17.36 20.48 19.31
N SER A 239 -18.09 21.46 19.79
CA SER A 239 -18.98 22.28 18.98
C SER A 239 -18.82 23.72 19.42
N SER A 240 -18.33 24.56 18.54
CA SER A 240 -18.15 25.98 18.80
C SER A 240 -18.29 26.75 17.48
N PRO A 241 -18.90 27.98 17.50
CA PRO A 241 -18.88 28.85 16.33
C PRO A 241 -17.45 29.20 15.88
N HIS A 242 -16.48 29.17 16.80
CA HIS A 242 -15.05 29.40 16.56
C HIS A 242 -14.20 28.23 17.05
N LEU A 243 -14.31 27.08 16.37
CA LEU A 243 -13.74 25.80 16.81
C LEU A 243 -12.21 25.87 17.03
N LEU A 244 -11.48 26.61 16.21
CA LEU A 244 -10.02 26.78 16.35
C LEU A 244 -9.61 27.55 17.61
N GLU A 245 -10.36 28.57 18.01
CA GLU A 245 -10.10 29.30 19.25
C GLU A 245 -10.46 28.44 20.47
N ALA A 246 -11.55 27.68 20.38
CA ALA A 246 -11.93 26.73 21.40
C ALA A 246 -10.87 25.63 21.60
N LEU A 247 -10.29 25.08 20.53
CA LEU A 247 -9.20 24.09 20.60
C LEU A 247 -7.90 24.69 21.16
N LYS A 248 -7.57 25.94 20.79
CA LYS A 248 -6.41 26.64 21.37
C LYS A 248 -6.55 26.89 22.86
N SER A 249 -7.76 27.16 23.35
CA SER A 249 -8.03 27.37 24.78
C SER A 249 -7.96 26.06 25.59
N LEU A 250 -8.06 24.89 24.96
CA LEU A 250 -7.97 23.59 25.62
C LEU A 250 -6.51 23.10 25.81
N ALA A 251 -5.58 23.62 25.02
CA ALA A 251 -4.16 23.27 25.13
C ALA A 251 -3.55 23.59 26.52
N PRO A 252 -3.81 24.77 27.12
CA PRO A 252 -3.35 25.09 28.48
C PRO A 252 -4.01 24.23 29.56
N ALA A 253 -5.17 23.65 29.31
CA ALA A 253 -5.91 22.82 30.25
C ALA A 253 -5.42 21.35 30.27
N GLY A 254 -4.40 20.97 29.50
CA GLY A 254 -3.83 19.62 29.45
C GLY A 254 -4.75 18.57 28.83
N ILE A 255 -5.84 18.98 28.18
CA ILE A 255 -6.81 18.07 27.54
C ILE A 255 -6.37 17.68 26.12
N ALA A 256 -5.48 18.49 25.52
CA ALA A 256 -4.88 18.19 24.24
C ALA A 256 -3.38 18.45 24.32
N ASP A 257 -2.56 17.40 24.16
CA ASP A 257 -1.12 17.56 24.00
C ASP A 257 -0.81 18.24 22.66
N ALA A 258 -0.14 19.36 22.71
CA ALA A 258 0.42 20.00 21.51
C ALA A 258 1.62 19.17 20.99
N PRO A 259 1.86 19.14 19.66
CA PRO A 259 1.32 20.04 18.66
C PRO A 259 0.04 19.50 18.00
N LEU A 260 -0.90 20.41 17.75
CA LEU A 260 -2.08 20.13 16.94
C LEU A 260 -1.66 19.48 15.62
N SER A 261 -2.29 18.37 15.29
CA SER A 261 -2.04 17.67 14.04
C SER A 261 -2.02 18.64 12.86
N PRO A 262 -1.12 18.48 11.87
CA PRO A 262 -1.12 19.27 10.63
C PRO A 262 -2.47 19.30 9.92
N LEU A 263 -3.32 18.29 10.15
CA LEU A 263 -4.70 18.23 9.69
C LEU A 263 -5.57 19.35 10.29
N LEU A 264 -5.36 19.72 11.55
CA LEU A 264 -6.10 20.78 12.23
C LEU A 264 -5.59 22.16 11.84
N THR A 265 -4.33 22.30 11.49
CA THR A 265 -3.74 23.59 11.05
C THR A 265 -4.11 23.96 9.62
N CYS A 266 -4.58 23.03 8.79
CA CYS A 266 -5.03 23.34 7.42
C CYS A 266 -6.53 23.70 7.31
N ILE A 267 -7.31 23.60 8.41
CA ILE A 267 -8.74 23.93 8.44
C ILE A 267 -9.03 25.39 8.04
N PRO A 268 -8.27 26.40 8.53
CA PRO A 268 -8.52 27.79 8.14
C PRO A 268 -8.38 28.03 6.64
N ASN A 269 -7.45 27.30 5.99
CA ASN A 269 -7.13 27.48 4.57
C ASN A 269 -8.14 26.81 3.63
N LYS A 270 -8.98 25.90 4.15
CA LYS A 270 -9.96 25.14 3.34
C LYS A 270 -11.40 25.58 3.53
N GLY A 271 -11.67 26.56 4.39
CA GLY A 271 -13.03 27.10 4.60
C GLY A 271 -14.05 26.10 5.17
N MET A 272 -13.60 24.97 5.72
CA MET A 272 -14.49 23.96 6.31
C MET A 272 -14.71 24.25 7.78
N ASN A 273 -15.92 24.68 8.15
CA ASN A 273 -16.32 24.96 9.52
C ASN A 273 -16.85 23.76 10.30
N TYR A 274 -16.91 22.58 9.68
CA TYR A 274 -17.44 21.37 10.29
C TYR A 274 -16.60 20.14 9.95
N PHE A 275 -16.17 19.43 10.98
CA PHE A 275 -15.58 18.10 10.84
C PHE A 275 -15.90 17.24 12.05
N LYS A 276 -16.02 15.95 11.84
CA LYS A 276 -16.33 14.97 12.86
C LYS A 276 -15.11 14.10 13.07
N ILE A 277 -14.49 14.20 14.25
CA ILE A 277 -13.44 13.31 14.68
C ILE A 277 -14.09 12.16 15.45
N ARG A 278 -13.91 10.95 14.98
CA ARG A 278 -14.29 9.73 15.71
C ARG A 278 -13.02 9.01 16.08
N ASP A 279 -12.78 8.85 17.36
CA ASP A 279 -11.86 7.85 17.87
C ASP A 279 -12.63 6.55 18.03
N LYS A 280 -12.11 5.46 17.46
CA LYS A 280 -12.73 4.14 17.53
C LYS A 280 -12.00 3.29 18.52
#